data_6d0216aac7b5ded1e74d55552f4dce64
#
_entry.id   6d0216aac7b5ded1e74d55552f4dce64
#
_cell.length_a   1.000
_cell.length_b   1.000
_cell.length_c   1.000
_cell.angle_alpha   90.00
_cell.angle_beta   90.00
_cell.angle_gamma   90.00
#
_symmetry.space_group_name_H-M   'P 1'
#
loop_
_entity.id
_entity.type
_entity.pdbx_description
1 polymer ?
#
loop_
_entity_poly.entity_id
_entity_poly.type
_entity_poly.pdbx_seq_one_letter_code
_entity_poly.pdbx_strand_id
1 'polypeptide(L)'
;MINLFNGDCLEVMDKLIIKAVKVDAIITDIPYGTTACKWDSVIPFEEMWLRLNKLIKPNGAIVLFGSEPFSSELRMSNIKNYKYDWVWNKRTSANIAIAKYQPLKTHEMIHIFSPKGRAEYLPQMRAGKKRMKGGEVKGGVSSGGMKPLYYESDQYYPISILDIKTERGLHPTQKPVALMEYLIKTYTKETETVLDFTMGSGSTGVACVQTNRKFIGIELDPEYFKIAEKRISNTKQQIRLTDLIGE
;
A
#
# COMPACT_ATOMS: atom_id res chain seq x y z
N MET A 1 15.12 10.42 4.03
CA MET A 1 15.96 10.14 2.85
C MET A 1 15.05 9.67 1.74
N ILE A 2 15.21 10.22 0.52
CA ILE A 2 14.43 9.85 -0.68
C ILE A 2 15.42 9.43 -1.75
N ASN A 3 15.26 8.25 -2.29
CA ASN A 3 16.08 7.70 -3.37
C ASN A 3 15.17 7.29 -4.53
N LEU A 4 15.37 7.84 -5.71
CA LEU A 4 14.58 7.56 -6.89
C LEU A 4 15.47 6.97 -7.99
N PHE A 5 14.94 5.99 -8.71
CA PHE A 5 15.65 5.27 -9.78
C PHE A 5 14.76 5.19 -11.02
N ASN A 6 15.29 5.65 -12.15
CA ASN A 6 14.63 5.41 -13.44
C ASN A 6 15.24 4.15 -14.09
N GLY A 7 14.43 3.15 -14.35
CA GLY A 7 14.86 1.90 -14.97
C GLY A 7 13.96 0.72 -14.64
N ASP A 8 14.33 -0.45 -15.15
CA ASP A 8 13.63 -1.70 -14.87
C ASP A 8 13.68 -2.06 -13.39
N CYS A 9 12.51 -2.40 -12.82
CA CYS A 9 12.40 -2.63 -11.39
C CYS A 9 13.18 -3.87 -10.92
N LEU A 10 13.25 -4.93 -11.73
CA LEU A 10 13.99 -6.14 -11.38
C LEU A 10 15.50 -5.87 -11.33
N GLU A 11 16.03 -5.14 -12.32
CA GLU A 11 17.44 -4.75 -12.35
C GLU A 11 17.83 -3.83 -11.20
N VAL A 12 16.98 -2.83 -10.90
CA VAL A 12 17.23 -1.90 -9.81
C VAL A 12 17.14 -2.62 -8.46
N MET A 13 16.15 -3.51 -8.28
CA MET A 13 16.06 -4.33 -7.07
C MET A 13 17.29 -5.22 -6.88
N ASP A 14 17.86 -5.79 -7.94
CA ASP A 14 19.12 -6.55 -7.84
C ASP A 14 20.28 -5.69 -7.36
N LYS A 15 20.39 -4.45 -7.84
CA LYS A 15 21.42 -3.49 -7.37
C LYS A 15 21.22 -3.12 -5.88
N LEU A 16 19.97 -3.01 -5.43
CA LEU A 16 19.66 -2.76 -4.02
C LEU A 16 20.02 -3.97 -3.14
N ILE A 17 19.77 -5.20 -3.63
CA ILE A 17 20.12 -6.44 -2.94
C ILE A 17 21.64 -6.58 -2.78
N ILE A 18 22.41 -6.30 -3.84
CA ILE A 18 23.88 -6.31 -3.80
C ILE A 18 24.41 -5.33 -2.72
N LYS A 19 23.75 -4.17 -2.57
CA LYS A 19 24.06 -3.17 -1.54
C LYS A 19 23.50 -3.53 -0.15
N ALA A 20 22.98 -4.73 0.05
CA ALA A 20 22.36 -5.21 1.28
C ALA A 20 21.27 -4.28 1.85
N VAL A 21 20.54 -3.57 0.98
CA VAL A 21 19.43 -2.70 1.39
C VAL A 21 18.30 -3.54 1.96
N LYS A 22 17.72 -3.07 3.07
CA LYS A 22 16.51 -3.63 3.68
C LYS A 22 15.47 -2.54 3.88
N VAL A 23 14.20 -2.88 3.61
CA VAL A 23 13.06 -1.98 3.76
C VAL A 23 12.04 -2.52 4.76
N ASP A 24 11.32 -1.61 5.40
CA ASP A 24 10.34 -1.94 6.43
C ASP A 24 8.99 -2.31 5.83
N ALA A 25 8.61 -1.67 4.73
CA ALA A 25 7.45 -2.03 3.93
C ALA A 25 7.72 -1.90 2.44
N ILE A 26 6.99 -2.68 1.65
CA ILE A 26 6.88 -2.55 0.19
C ILE A 26 5.41 -2.24 -0.09
N ILE A 27 5.14 -1.07 -0.70
CA ILE A 27 3.77 -0.63 -0.98
C ILE A 27 3.74 -0.15 -2.42
N THR A 28 3.08 -0.90 -3.29
CA THR A 28 3.18 -0.67 -4.73
C THR A 28 1.94 -1.14 -5.50
N ASP A 29 1.62 -0.44 -6.58
CA ASP A 29 0.59 -0.77 -7.54
C ASP A 29 1.25 -1.37 -8.78
N ILE A 30 1.37 -2.70 -8.81
CA ILE A 30 2.01 -3.42 -9.91
C ILE A 30 1.11 -3.46 -11.15
N PRO A 31 1.66 -3.55 -12.38
CA PRO A 31 0.86 -3.67 -13.59
C PRO A 31 0.09 -5.02 -13.63
N TYR A 32 -1.19 -4.96 -14.04
CA TYR A 32 -2.09 -6.12 -14.08
C TYR A 32 -2.19 -6.79 -15.45
N GLY A 33 -1.64 -6.17 -16.51
CA GLY A 33 -1.78 -6.64 -17.89
C GLY A 33 -3.20 -6.51 -18.45
N THR A 34 -4.00 -5.59 -17.91
CA THR A 34 -5.42 -5.44 -18.26
C THR A 34 -5.70 -4.24 -19.16
N THR A 35 -4.71 -3.41 -19.43
CA THR A 35 -4.84 -2.22 -20.26
C THR A 35 -3.96 -2.32 -21.51
N ALA A 36 -4.27 -1.53 -22.55
CA ALA A 36 -3.47 -1.44 -23.77
C ALA A 36 -2.20 -0.55 -23.58
N CYS A 37 -1.90 -0.13 -22.38
CA CYS A 37 -0.74 0.72 -22.10
C CYS A 37 0.57 -0.08 -22.19
N LYS A 38 1.60 0.49 -22.80
CA LYS A 38 2.91 -0.18 -22.99
C LYS A 38 3.58 -0.58 -21.66
N TRP A 39 3.30 0.12 -20.58
CA TRP A 39 3.84 -0.14 -19.24
C TRP A 39 3.04 -1.19 -18.45
N ASP A 40 1.84 -1.58 -18.92
CA ASP A 40 0.98 -2.56 -18.23
C ASP A 40 1.34 -4.00 -18.61
N SER A 41 2.59 -4.36 -18.49
CA SER A 41 3.08 -5.71 -18.68
C SER A 41 3.29 -6.36 -17.32
N VAL A 42 2.69 -7.53 -17.12
CA VAL A 42 2.77 -8.27 -15.85
C VAL A 42 4.22 -8.63 -15.54
N ILE A 43 4.68 -8.26 -14.36
CA ILE A 43 5.99 -8.65 -13.85
C ILE A 43 5.94 -10.14 -13.48
N PRO A 44 6.87 -11.00 -13.95
CA PRO A 44 6.89 -12.41 -13.60
C PRO A 44 6.92 -12.60 -12.09
N PHE A 45 5.90 -13.27 -11.54
CA PHE A 45 5.72 -13.38 -10.08
C PHE A 45 6.91 -14.04 -9.38
N GLU A 46 7.48 -15.07 -9.97
CA GLU A 46 8.63 -15.77 -9.38
C GLU A 46 9.83 -14.83 -9.22
N GLU A 47 10.17 -14.08 -10.27
CA GLU A 47 11.25 -13.10 -10.29
C GLU A 47 10.99 -11.94 -9.31
N MET A 48 9.75 -11.49 -9.25
CA MET A 48 9.32 -10.47 -8.30
C MET A 48 9.50 -10.97 -6.86
N TRP A 49 8.91 -12.11 -6.51
CA TRP A 49 8.95 -12.62 -5.14
C TRP A 49 10.38 -12.94 -4.66
N LEU A 50 11.24 -13.43 -5.55
CA LEU A 50 12.64 -13.70 -5.24
C LEU A 50 13.34 -12.44 -4.71
N ARG A 51 13.08 -11.28 -5.30
CA ARG A 51 13.68 -9.99 -4.93
C ARG A 51 13.00 -9.37 -3.72
N LEU A 52 11.67 -9.36 -3.69
CA LEU A 52 10.90 -8.79 -2.57
C LEU A 52 11.27 -9.47 -1.26
N ASN A 53 11.39 -10.81 -1.24
CA ASN A 53 11.79 -11.57 -0.06
C ASN A 53 13.22 -11.25 0.41
N LYS A 54 14.11 -10.84 -0.50
CA LYS A 54 15.47 -10.42 -0.15
C LYS A 54 15.53 -8.98 0.36
N LEU A 55 14.64 -8.10 -0.08
CA LEU A 55 14.63 -6.68 0.30
C LEU A 55 13.85 -6.41 1.58
N ILE A 56 12.73 -7.11 1.78
CA ILE A 56 11.86 -6.87 2.94
C ILE A 56 12.50 -7.37 4.25
N LYS A 57 12.32 -6.64 5.34
CA LYS A 57 12.67 -7.10 6.69
C LYS A 57 11.74 -8.25 7.13
N PRO A 58 12.16 -9.08 8.10
CA PRO A 58 11.39 -10.27 8.51
C PRO A 58 9.93 -10.01 8.88
N ASN A 59 9.65 -8.89 9.55
CA ASN A 59 8.30 -8.49 9.97
C ASN A 59 7.69 -7.41 9.05
N GLY A 60 8.33 -7.14 7.93
CA GLY A 60 7.86 -6.14 6.98
C GLY A 60 6.58 -6.57 6.26
N ALA A 61 5.77 -5.60 5.89
CA ALA A 61 4.58 -5.80 5.07
C ALA A 61 4.90 -5.60 3.59
N ILE A 62 4.40 -6.51 2.75
CA ILE A 62 4.34 -6.33 1.30
C ILE A 62 2.88 -6.10 0.94
N VAL A 63 2.58 -4.90 0.47
CA VAL A 63 1.24 -4.37 0.19
C VAL A 63 1.11 -4.20 -1.31
N LEU A 64 0.34 -5.06 -1.95
CA LEU A 64 0.16 -5.08 -3.41
C LEU A 64 -1.29 -4.85 -3.78
N PHE A 65 -1.53 -3.91 -4.68
CA PHE A 65 -2.86 -3.67 -5.23
C PHE A 65 -3.21 -4.74 -6.26
N GLY A 66 -4.50 -4.96 -6.45
CA GLY A 66 -4.98 -5.93 -7.42
C GLY A 66 -6.46 -5.83 -7.72
N SER A 67 -6.83 -6.44 -8.82
CA SER A 67 -8.19 -6.51 -9.32
C SER A 67 -8.40 -7.90 -9.93
N GLU A 68 -9.56 -8.53 -9.76
CA GLU A 68 -9.81 -9.84 -10.37
C GLU A 68 -9.81 -9.77 -11.91
N PRO A 69 -9.27 -10.81 -12.60
CA PRO A 69 -8.76 -12.08 -12.09
C PRO A 69 -7.32 -12.04 -11.54
N PHE A 70 -6.54 -11.00 -11.85
CA PHE A 70 -5.13 -10.82 -11.43
C PHE A 70 -4.93 -11.00 -9.91
N SER A 71 -5.87 -10.51 -9.09
CA SER A 71 -5.83 -10.67 -7.63
C SER A 71 -5.76 -12.14 -7.19
N SER A 72 -6.48 -13.01 -7.87
CA SER A 72 -6.46 -14.45 -7.57
C SER A 72 -5.12 -15.08 -7.92
N GLU A 73 -4.55 -14.75 -9.08
CA GLU A 73 -3.24 -15.22 -9.50
C GLU A 73 -2.15 -14.72 -8.55
N LEU A 74 -2.18 -13.44 -8.18
CA LEU A 74 -1.23 -12.82 -7.26
C LEU A 74 -1.26 -13.51 -5.88
N ARG A 75 -2.45 -13.78 -5.32
CA ARG A 75 -2.59 -14.49 -4.05
C ARG A 75 -2.02 -15.91 -4.14
N MET A 76 -2.39 -16.65 -5.19
CA MET A 76 -1.94 -18.03 -5.38
C MET A 76 -0.44 -18.12 -5.64
N SER A 77 0.18 -17.12 -6.26
CA SER A 77 1.62 -17.11 -6.51
C SER A 77 2.46 -17.08 -5.22
N ASN A 78 1.86 -16.66 -4.08
CA ASN A 78 2.56 -16.65 -2.79
C ASN A 78 1.60 -16.86 -1.59
N ILE A 79 0.71 -17.82 -1.72
CA ILE A 79 -0.32 -18.13 -0.70
C ILE A 79 0.26 -18.38 0.69
N LYS A 80 1.47 -18.94 0.77
CA LYS A 80 2.16 -19.22 2.03
C LYS A 80 2.43 -17.95 2.86
N ASN A 81 2.72 -16.85 2.20
CA ASN A 81 3.04 -15.57 2.83
C ASN A 81 1.85 -14.60 2.85
N TYR A 82 0.74 -14.93 2.18
CA TYR A 82 -0.49 -14.14 2.24
C TYR A 82 -1.07 -14.11 3.66
N LYS A 83 -1.56 -12.95 4.09
CA LYS A 83 -2.11 -12.75 5.43
C LYS A 83 -3.59 -12.39 5.41
N TYR A 84 -3.95 -11.31 4.74
CA TYR A 84 -5.31 -10.78 4.58
C TYR A 84 -5.32 -9.72 3.50
N ASP A 85 -6.49 -9.15 3.24
CA ASP A 85 -6.67 -8.06 2.31
C ASP A 85 -7.51 -6.92 2.90
N TRP A 86 -7.41 -5.78 2.23
CA TRP A 86 -8.33 -4.67 2.36
C TRP A 86 -9.10 -4.52 1.06
N VAL A 87 -10.34 -4.04 1.16
CA VAL A 87 -11.14 -3.61 0.02
C VAL A 87 -11.10 -2.07 -0.03
N TRP A 88 -10.48 -1.51 -1.04
CA TRP A 88 -10.53 -0.07 -1.27
C TRP A 88 -11.77 0.29 -2.08
N ASN A 89 -12.78 0.92 -1.43
CA ASN A 89 -13.93 1.51 -2.09
C ASN A 89 -13.54 2.87 -2.69
N LYS A 90 -13.54 2.94 -4.02
CA LYS A 90 -13.12 4.13 -4.79
C LYS A 90 -14.17 5.24 -4.84
N ARG A 91 -15.39 4.97 -4.40
CA ARG A 91 -16.58 5.84 -4.54
C ARG A 91 -16.91 6.23 -5.98
N THR A 92 -16.24 5.66 -6.95
CA THR A 92 -16.45 5.88 -8.38
C THR A 92 -16.57 4.55 -9.08
N SER A 93 -17.48 4.47 -10.03
CA SER A 93 -17.69 3.26 -10.82
C SER A 93 -16.75 3.22 -12.01
N ALA A 94 -16.31 2.02 -12.34
CA ALA A 94 -15.62 1.69 -13.58
C ALA A 94 -16.47 0.73 -14.42
N ASN A 95 -16.05 0.47 -15.65
CA ASN A 95 -16.67 -0.50 -16.56
C ASN A 95 -18.10 -0.14 -17.02
N ILE A 96 -18.40 1.14 -17.22
CA ILE A 96 -19.72 1.61 -17.64
C ILE A 96 -20.17 0.95 -18.95
N ALA A 97 -19.24 0.69 -19.87
CA ALA A 97 -19.56 0.06 -21.18
C ALA A 97 -20.18 -1.34 -21.05
N ILE A 98 -19.90 -2.06 -19.95
CA ILE A 98 -20.40 -3.41 -19.71
C ILE A 98 -21.44 -3.49 -18.57
N ALA A 99 -21.99 -2.35 -18.16
CA ALA A 99 -22.98 -2.27 -17.08
C ALA A 99 -24.25 -3.10 -17.30
N LYS A 100 -24.57 -3.42 -18.57
CA LYS A 100 -25.72 -4.28 -18.93
C LYS A 100 -25.46 -5.77 -18.65
N TYR A 101 -24.21 -6.16 -18.48
CA TYR A 101 -23.81 -7.58 -18.38
C TYR A 101 -23.25 -7.95 -17.00
N GLN A 102 -22.75 -6.95 -16.24
CA GLN A 102 -22.21 -7.18 -14.91
C GLN A 102 -22.30 -5.91 -14.05
N PRO A 103 -22.23 -6.05 -12.71
CA PRO A 103 -22.21 -4.90 -11.80
C PRO A 103 -21.04 -3.97 -12.07
N LEU A 104 -21.25 -2.67 -11.87
CA LEU A 104 -20.21 -1.66 -11.96
C LEU A 104 -19.18 -1.88 -10.85
N LYS A 105 -17.90 -1.93 -11.21
CA LYS A 105 -16.82 -2.14 -10.28
C LYS A 105 -16.46 -0.83 -9.58
N THR A 106 -16.59 -0.82 -8.25
CA THR A 106 -16.33 0.37 -7.40
C THR A 106 -15.15 0.18 -6.46
N HIS A 107 -14.48 -0.97 -6.50
CA HIS A 107 -13.40 -1.30 -5.56
C HIS A 107 -12.18 -1.91 -6.23
N GLU A 108 -11.09 -1.87 -5.50
CA GLU A 108 -9.86 -2.65 -5.73
C GLU A 108 -9.47 -3.38 -4.45
N MET A 109 -8.74 -4.48 -4.63
CA MET A 109 -8.19 -5.24 -3.50
C MET A 109 -6.78 -4.74 -3.17
N ILE A 110 -6.41 -4.83 -1.90
CA ILE A 110 -5.06 -4.54 -1.42
C ILE A 110 -4.62 -5.74 -0.61
N HIS A 111 -3.70 -6.51 -1.18
CA HIS A 111 -3.23 -7.77 -0.63
C HIS A 111 -2.03 -7.58 0.28
N ILE A 112 -2.09 -8.18 1.46
CA ILE A 112 -1.02 -8.10 2.47
C ILE A 112 -0.31 -9.42 2.55
N PHE A 113 1.01 -9.36 2.33
CA PHE A 113 1.91 -10.49 2.50
C PHE A 113 2.99 -10.16 3.54
N SER A 114 3.56 -11.17 4.17
CA SER A 114 4.71 -11.04 5.05
C SER A 114 5.48 -12.35 5.10
N PRO A 115 6.82 -12.34 4.99
CA PRO A 115 7.62 -13.57 4.92
C PRO A 115 7.67 -14.35 6.24
N LYS A 116 7.55 -13.68 7.40
CA LYS A 116 7.60 -14.31 8.71
C LYS A 116 6.42 -13.89 9.60
N GLY A 117 5.49 -14.80 9.81
CA GLY A 117 4.42 -14.61 10.77
C GLY A 117 3.48 -13.45 10.44
N ARG A 118 3.36 -12.50 11.35
CA ARG A 118 2.53 -11.30 11.18
C ARG A 118 3.37 -10.14 10.68
N ALA A 119 2.82 -9.37 9.73
CA ALA A 119 3.38 -8.08 9.37
C ALA A 119 3.30 -7.10 10.57
N GLU A 120 4.20 -6.13 10.64
CA GLU A 120 4.02 -4.96 11.51
C GLU A 120 2.64 -4.35 11.19
N TYR A 121 1.85 -4.10 12.23
CA TYR A 121 0.49 -3.59 12.08
C TYR A 121 0.19 -2.56 13.16
N LEU A 122 0.08 -1.32 12.75
CA LEU A 122 -0.23 -0.15 13.59
C LEU A 122 -1.65 0.31 13.24
N PRO A 123 -2.69 -0.18 13.93
CA PRO A 123 -4.07 0.09 13.56
C PRO A 123 -4.39 1.58 13.62
N GLN A 124 -4.87 2.14 12.52
CA GLN A 124 -5.36 3.51 12.46
C GLN A 124 -6.77 3.55 13.06
N MET A 125 -6.84 3.83 14.37
CA MET A 125 -8.09 3.79 15.12
C MET A 125 -9.10 4.80 14.61
N ARG A 126 -10.38 4.43 14.61
CA ARG A 126 -11.49 5.28 14.18
C ARG A 126 -12.23 5.82 15.40
N ALA A 127 -12.48 7.11 15.43
CA ALA A 127 -13.37 7.71 16.44
C ALA A 127 -14.83 7.30 16.21
N GLY A 128 -15.57 7.15 17.29
CA GLY A 128 -17.00 6.80 17.25
C GLY A 128 -17.73 7.15 18.53
N LYS A 129 -18.97 6.71 18.64
CA LYS A 129 -19.71 6.94 19.88
C LYS A 129 -19.12 6.13 21.01
N LYS A 130 -18.95 6.78 22.17
CA LYS A 130 -18.50 6.14 23.41
C LYS A 130 -19.45 5.00 23.79
N ARG A 131 -18.90 3.81 23.99
CA ARG A 131 -19.66 2.59 24.33
C ARG A 131 -18.86 1.74 25.30
N MET A 132 -19.57 1.03 26.16
CA MET A 132 -19.00 -0.12 26.88
C MET A 132 -18.63 -1.19 25.87
N LYS A 133 -17.39 -1.63 25.90
CA LYS A 133 -16.83 -2.71 25.08
C LYS A 133 -16.40 -3.86 25.97
N GLY A 134 -16.39 -5.04 25.39
CA GLY A 134 -16.10 -6.27 26.10
C GLY A 134 -17.38 -7.07 26.40
N GLY A 135 -17.22 -8.17 27.10
CA GLY A 135 -18.28 -9.08 27.45
C GLY A 135 -17.89 -10.54 27.28
N GLU A 136 -18.76 -11.43 27.74
CA GLU A 136 -18.62 -12.86 27.48
C GLU A 136 -18.91 -13.16 26.01
N VAL A 137 -17.98 -13.81 25.34
CA VAL A 137 -18.22 -14.36 23.99
C VAL A 137 -18.97 -15.68 24.17
N LYS A 138 -20.31 -15.62 24.17
CA LYS A 138 -21.14 -16.82 24.20
C LYS A 138 -21.10 -17.53 22.84
N GLY A 139 -20.57 -18.74 22.80
CA GLY A 139 -20.72 -19.66 21.66
C GLY A 139 -19.84 -19.41 20.43
N GLY A 140 -18.77 -18.65 20.50
CA GLY A 140 -17.85 -18.44 19.37
C GLY A 140 -16.70 -19.42 19.33
N VAL A 141 -16.38 -19.94 18.15
CA VAL A 141 -15.26 -20.86 17.87
C VAL A 141 -13.87 -20.26 18.21
N SER A 142 -13.81 -18.99 18.58
CA SER A 142 -12.57 -18.21 18.79
C SER A 142 -12.32 -17.74 20.22
N SER A 143 -13.11 -18.15 21.22
CA SER A 143 -13.01 -17.60 22.57
C SER A 143 -11.95 -18.26 23.47
N GLY A 144 -10.89 -18.83 22.94
CA GLY A 144 -9.76 -19.46 23.64
C GLY A 144 -9.48 -19.03 25.08
N GLY A 145 -10.47 -19.11 25.97
CA GLY A 145 -10.32 -18.91 27.41
C GLY A 145 -10.02 -17.46 27.89
N MET A 146 -10.20 -16.44 27.04
CA MET A 146 -10.03 -15.05 27.46
C MET A 146 -11.09 -14.64 28.47
N LYS A 147 -10.67 -14.09 29.62
CA LYS A 147 -11.56 -13.50 30.60
C LYS A 147 -12.30 -12.31 29.99
N PRO A 148 -13.59 -12.11 30.29
CA PRO A 148 -14.33 -10.93 29.83
C PRO A 148 -13.65 -9.66 30.35
N LEU A 149 -13.30 -8.78 29.43
CA LEU A 149 -12.75 -7.46 29.75
C LEU A 149 -13.79 -6.41 29.36
N TYR A 150 -14.27 -5.65 30.32
CA TYR A 150 -15.18 -4.53 30.10
C TYR A 150 -14.42 -3.22 30.17
N TYR A 151 -14.53 -2.40 29.14
CA TYR A 151 -13.96 -1.05 29.14
C TYR A 151 -14.82 -0.11 28.28
N GLU A 152 -14.81 1.15 28.65
CA GLU A 152 -15.47 2.19 27.89
C GLU A 152 -14.51 2.79 26.88
N SER A 153 -14.94 2.92 25.63
CA SER A 153 -14.10 3.48 24.56
C SER A 153 -14.94 4.11 23.46
N ASP A 154 -14.44 5.21 22.93
CA ASP A 154 -14.86 5.87 21.69
C ASP A 154 -13.97 5.54 20.51
N GLN A 155 -12.92 4.75 20.73
CA GLN A 155 -11.98 4.30 19.71
C GLN A 155 -12.35 2.90 19.19
N TYR A 156 -12.34 2.74 17.87
CA TYR A 156 -12.68 1.51 17.19
C TYR A 156 -11.55 1.06 16.28
N TYR A 157 -11.26 -0.23 16.28
CA TYR A 157 -10.36 -0.81 15.30
C TYR A 157 -10.86 -0.56 13.88
N PRO A 158 -9.94 -0.44 12.90
CA PRO A 158 -10.32 -0.33 11.51
C PRO A 158 -11.08 -1.59 11.04
N ILE A 159 -11.93 -1.40 10.05
CA ILE A 159 -12.58 -2.49 9.31
C ILE A 159 -11.87 -2.70 7.97
N SER A 160 -12.06 -3.85 7.35
CA SER A 160 -11.36 -4.23 6.10
C SER A 160 -11.74 -3.41 4.86
N ILE A 161 -12.67 -2.47 4.96
CA ILE A 161 -13.10 -1.61 3.84
C ILE A 161 -12.56 -0.19 4.09
N LEU A 162 -11.74 0.30 3.14
CA LEU A 162 -11.22 1.65 3.11
C LEU A 162 -12.05 2.49 2.14
N ASP A 163 -12.75 3.49 2.67
CA ASP A 163 -13.64 4.35 1.90
C ASP A 163 -12.93 5.68 1.57
N ILE A 164 -12.06 5.65 0.57
CA ILE A 164 -11.22 6.79 0.14
C ILE A 164 -11.47 7.07 -1.34
N LYS A 165 -11.88 8.31 -1.65
CA LYS A 165 -12.16 8.73 -3.02
C LYS A 165 -10.91 8.70 -3.90
N THR A 166 -11.07 8.31 -5.17
CA THR A 166 -10.00 8.41 -6.17
C THR A 166 -9.56 9.87 -6.39
N GLU A 167 -8.26 10.04 -6.59
CA GLU A 167 -7.70 11.30 -7.12
C GLU A 167 -7.52 11.16 -8.64
N ARG A 168 -7.89 12.19 -9.37
CA ARG A 168 -7.61 12.31 -10.80
C ARG A 168 -6.47 13.30 -10.99
N GLY A 169 -5.56 13.03 -11.91
CA GLY A 169 -4.47 13.97 -12.14
C GLY A 169 -3.44 13.50 -13.15
N LEU A 170 -2.24 13.27 -12.72
CA LEU A 170 -1.03 13.18 -13.54
C LEU A 170 -0.78 11.79 -14.15
N HIS A 171 -1.47 10.77 -13.66
CA HIS A 171 -1.38 9.39 -14.18
C HIS A 171 -2.78 8.77 -14.26
N PRO A 172 -3.09 7.99 -15.29
CA PRO A 172 -4.43 7.40 -15.47
C PRO A 172 -4.88 6.51 -14.31
N THR A 173 -3.94 5.79 -13.68
CA THR A 173 -4.18 4.86 -12.57
C THR A 173 -3.62 5.38 -11.24
N GLN A 174 -3.44 6.70 -11.09
CA GLN A 174 -2.88 7.29 -9.88
C GLN A 174 -3.66 6.86 -8.62
N LYS A 175 -2.94 6.33 -7.64
CA LYS A 175 -3.51 6.06 -6.32
C LYS A 175 -3.61 7.35 -5.50
N PRO A 176 -4.68 7.54 -4.70
CA PRO A 176 -4.81 8.70 -3.83
C PRO A 176 -3.69 8.77 -2.80
N VAL A 177 -3.13 9.97 -2.58
CA VAL A 177 -2.09 10.17 -1.56
C VAL A 177 -2.63 9.79 -0.17
N ALA A 178 -3.88 10.14 0.14
CA ALA A 178 -4.51 9.79 1.41
C ALA A 178 -4.60 8.26 1.66
N LEU A 179 -4.79 7.46 0.60
CA LEU A 179 -4.77 6.00 0.69
C LEU A 179 -3.36 5.49 1.00
N MET A 180 -2.36 6.05 0.30
CA MET A 180 -0.97 5.66 0.53
C MET A 180 -0.50 6.05 1.93
N GLU A 181 -0.87 7.24 2.44
CA GLU A 181 -0.61 7.64 3.83
C GLU A 181 -1.21 6.68 4.86
N TYR A 182 -2.48 6.28 4.66
CA TYR A 182 -3.13 5.34 5.53
C TYR A 182 -2.38 4.00 5.61
N LEU A 183 -2.00 3.45 4.46
CA LEU A 183 -1.25 2.19 4.38
C LEU A 183 0.16 2.32 4.96
N ILE A 184 0.86 3.42 4.67
CA ILE A 184 2.19 3.70 5.21
C ILE A 184 2.15 3.79 6.74
N LYS A 185 1.21 4.55 7.30
CA LYS A 185 1.03 4.67 8.77
C LYS A 185 0.63 3.33 9.42
N THR A 186 -0.07 2.47 8.69
CA THR A 186 -0.50 1.15 9.18
C THR A 186 0.64 0.14 9.23
N TYR A 187 1.62 0.23 8.33
CA TYR A 187 2.66 -0.79 8.19
C TYR A 187 4.07 -0.31 8.48
N THR A 188 4.24 0.97 8.85
CA THR A 188 5.55 1.54 9.19
C THR A 188 5.45 2.57 10.30
N LYS A 189 6.54 2.70 11.06
CA LYS A 189 6.80 3.80 11.98
C LYS A 189 7.48 4.95 11.25
N GLU A 190 7.51 6.13 11.87
CA GLU A 190 8.31 7.25 11.35
C GLU A 190 9.78 6.87 11.17
N THR A 191 10.42 7.48 10.18
CA THR A 191 11.81 7.25 9.78
C THR A 191 12.12 5.88 9.17
N GLU A 192 11.15 4.95 9.14
CA GLU A 192 11.29 3.67 8.46
C GLU A 192 11.24 3.83 6.93
N THR A 193 11.67 2.81 6.21
CA THR A 193 11.87 2.86 4.75
C THR A 193 10.76 2.11 4.02
N VAL A 194 10.12 2.80 3.09
CA VAL A 194 9.13 2.23 2.16
C VAL A 194 9.73 2.10 0.76
N LEU A 195 9.52 0.97 0.11
CA LEU A 195 9.84 0.74 -1.30
C LEU A 195 8.56 0.72 -2.13
N ASP A 196 8.56 1.46 -3.23
CA ASP A 196 7.59 1.34 -4.33
C ASP A 196 8.37 1.10 -5.62
N PHE A 197 8.29 -0.12 -6.15
CA PHE A 197 9.10 -0.51 -7.30
C PHE A 197 8.40 -0.30 -8.66
N THR A 198 7.20 0.30 -8.63
CA THR A 198 6.41 0.74 -9.81
C THR A 198 5.70 2.04 -9.48
N MET A 199 6.46 3.07 -9.03
CA MET A 199 5.93 4.26 -8.36
C MET A 199 5.05 5.17 -9.21
N GLY A 200 5.05 5.00 -10.54
CA GLY A 200 4.27 5.82 -11.47
C GLY A 200 4.51 7.32 -11.24
N SER A 201 3.45 8.07 -10.99
CA SER A 201 3.51 9.50 -10.70
C SER A 201 3.94 9.85 -9.25
N GLY A 202 4.36 8.88 -8.43
CA GLY A 202 5.00 9.09 -7.14
C GLY A 202 4.07 9.36 -5.96
N SER A 203 2.82 8.90 -5.97
CA SER A 203 1.88 9.11 -4.85
C SER A 203 2.39 8.51 -3.53
N THR A 204 3.02 7.33 -3.58
CA THR A 204 3.65 6.70 -2.41
C THR A 204 4.79 7.55 -1.85
N GLY A 205 5.61 8.12 -2.74
CA GLY A 205 6.71 8.99 -2.35
C GLY A 205 6.26 10.29 -1.70
N VAL A 206 5.21 10.92 -2.24
CA VAL A 206 4.55 12.10 -1.63
C VAL A 206 4.05 11.74 -0.22
N ALA A 207 3.31 10.65 -0.07
CA ALA A 207 2.80 10.18 1.21
C ALA A 207 3.92 9.86 2.22
N CYS A 208 5.05 9.29 1.77
CA CYS A 208 6.22 9.06 2.61
C CYS A 208 6.82 10.36 3.14
N VAL A 209 6.92 11.40 2.31
CA VAL A 209 7.41 12.72 2.73
C VAL A 209 6.47 13.34 3.76
N GLN A 210 5.15 13.33 3.51
CA GLN A 210 4.13 13.87 4.41
C GLN A 210 4.06 13.14 5.76
N THR A 211 4.44 11.88 5.79
CA THR A 211 4.37 11.04 6.99
C THR A 211 5.74 10.79 7.64
N ASN A 212 6.77 11.52 7.24
CA ASN A 212 8.14 11.40 7.76
C ASN A 212 8.73 9.98 7.62
N ARG A 213 8.54 9.34 6.45
CA ARG A 213 9.15 8.05 6.11
C ARG A 213 10.24 8.24 5.07
N LYS A 214 11.24 7.33 5.08
CA LYS A 214 12.22 7.21 3.99
C LYS A 214 11.56 6.52 2.81
N PHE A 215 11.96 6.86 1.60
CA PHE A 215 11.37 6.32 0.39
C PHE A 215 12.41 5.87 -0.62
N ILE A 216 12.17 4.72 -1.21
CA ILE A 216 12.86 4.22 -2.40
C ILE A 216 11.81 4.03 -3.48
N GLY A 217 11.91 4.76 -4.59
CA GLY A 217 10.99 4.69 -5.71
C GLY A 217 11.70 4.24 -6.98
N ILE A 218 11.06 3.34 -7.74
CA ILE A 218 11.56 2.88 -9.04
C ILE A 218 10.44 3.11 -10.07
N GLU A 219 10.80 3.67 -11.23
CA GLU A 219 9.88 3.88 -12.34
C GLU A 219 10.59 3.61 -13.67
N LEU A 220 9.95 2.83 -14.52
CA LEU A 220 10.49 2.46 -15.81
C LEU A 220 10.38 3.60 -16.81
N ASP A 221 9.20 4.23 -16.89
CA ASP A 221 8.91 5.30 -17.84
C ASP A 221 9.59 6.62 -17.41
N PRO A 222 10.48 7.20 -18.25
CA PRO A 222 11.21 8.40 -17.88
C PRO A 222 10.32 9.65 -17.70
N GLU A 223 9.16 9.71 -18.35
CA GLU A 223 8.26 10.85 -18.21
C GLU A 223 7.51 10.76 -16.87
N TYR A 224 6.99 9.59 -16.49
CA TYR A 224 6.41 9.39 -15.17
C TYR A 224 7.44 9.54 -14.06
N PHE A 225 8.68 9.10 -14.28
CA PHE A 225 9.78 9.32 -13.35
C PHE A 225 9.99 10.82 -13.06
N LYS A 226 10.08 11.68 -14.09
CA LYS A 226 10.22 13.13 -13.94
C LYS A 226 9.04 13.76 -13.19
N ILE A 227 7.82 13.28 -13.48
CA ILE A 227 6.61 13.73 -12.77
C ILE A 227 6.71 13.39 -11.28
N ALA A 228 7.07 12.15 -10.95
CA ALA A 228 7.23 11.68 -9.58
C ALA A 228 8.31 12.49 -8.83
N GLU A 229 9.48 12.64 -9.43
CA GLU A 229 10.59 13.41 -8.86
C GLU A 229 10.18 14.84 -8.51
N LYS A 230 9.52 15.54 -9.45
CA LYS A 230 9.02 16.90 -9.23
C LYS A 230 7.99 16.97 -8.11
N ARG A 231 7.00 16.05 -8.08
CA ARG A 231 5.96 16.03 -7.04
C ARG A 231 6.55 15.81 -5.66
N ILE A 232 7.42 14.82 -5.51
CA ILE A 232 8.04 14.47 -4.23
C ILE A 232 8.95 15.61 -3.75
N SER A 233 9.72 16.22 -4.65
CA SER A 233 10.58 17.38 -4.34
C SER A 233 9.77 18.59 -3.88
N ASN A 234 8.70 18.94 -4.58
CA ASN A 234 7.82 20.05 -4.22
C ASN A 234 7.18 19.84 -2.85
N THR A 235 6.69 18.64 -2.55
CA THR A 235 6.12 18.31 -1.23
C THR A 235 7.15 18.51 -0.12
N LYS A 236 8.38 18.08 -0.34
CA LYS A 236 9.48 18.27 0.63
C LYS A 236 9.82 19.75 0.86
N GLN A 237 9.76 20.56 -0.19
CA GLN A 237 9.97 22.01 -0.07
C GLN A 237 8.82 22.68 0.69
N GLN A 238 7.58 22.32 0.41
CA GLN A 238 6.40 22.86 1.11
C GLN A 238 6.46 22.61 2.61
N ILE A 239 6.77 21.37 3.03
CA ILE A 239 6.89 21.03 4.46
C ILE A 239 7.98 21.88 5.12
N ARG A 240 9.16 22.01 4.51
CA ARG A 240 10.24 22.84 5.05
C ARG A 240 9.84 24.31 5.20
N LEU A 241 9.09 24.86 4.25
CA LEU A 241 8.61 26.24 4.33
C LEU A 241 7.57 26.41 5.45
N THR A 242 6.68 25.44 5.62
CA THR A 242 5.69 25.46 6.71
C THR A 242 6.36 25.41 8.07
N ASP A 243 7.38 24.55 8.23
CA ASP A 243 8.16 24.42 9.46
C ASP A 243 8.92 25.73 9.80
N LEU A 244 9.38 26.48 8.79
CA LEU A 244 10.09 27.76 8.95
C LEU A 244 9.16 28.95 9.26
N ILE A 245 7.88 28.89 8.85
CA ILE A 245 6.91 29.98 9.04
C ILE A 245 6.10 29.75 10.33
N GLY A 246 6.08 28.52 10.85
CA GLY A 246 5.37 28.14 12.08
C GLY A 246 6.15 28.40 13.36
N GLU A 247 7.37 28.96 13.28
CA GLU A 247 8.13 29.55 14.37
C GLU A 247 7.87 31.08 14.43
#